data_643f60063011cd2b9eb1cf23b1f03239
#
_entry.id   643f60063011cd2b9eb1cf23b1f03239
#
_cell.length_a   1.000
_cell.length_b   1.000
_cell.length_c   1.000
_cell.angle_alpha   90.00
_cell.angle_beta   90.00
_cell.angle_gamma   90.00
#
_symmetry.space_group_name_H-M   'P 1'
#
loop_
_entity.id
_entity.type
_entity.pdbx_description
1 polymer ?
#
loop_
_entity_poly.entity_id
_entity_poly.type
_entity_poly.pdbx_seq_one_letter_code
_entity_poly.pdbx_strand_id
1 'polypeptide(L)'
;MKRNKIVAGNWKMNLDFEEAQTLIEDLENILDEKQPSCEVIICPPFPYLELATDEAAERELFEVGAQNVSAWESGAYTGEVAAKMLDSIGVSCCIIGHSERRKYFGEDNKTLAAKVNQALKYEIVPIFCVGEVLEEREANKHFDVIRKQVEEGLFHLDDADIENVIIAYEPVWAIGTGKTATPAQAQEVHAFIRGLVKEKYGDDIASQIHILYGGSCNAKNASELFAQPDVDGGLIGGASLKAEDFASICEQASK
;
A
#
# COMPACT_ATOMS: atom_id res chain seq x y z
N MET A 1 -0.57 -9.09 -20.34
CA MET A 1 -1.90 -9.34 -19.69
C MET A 1 -2.31 -8.08 -18.93
N LYS A 2 -3.61 -7.83 -18.74
CA LYS A 2 -4.06 -6.72 -17.87
C LYS A 2 -3.82 -7.16 -16.41
N ARG A 3 -3.09 -6.38 -15.62
CA ARG A 3 -2.90 -6.65 -14.18
C ARG A 3 -4.23 -6.49 -13.45
N ASN A 4 -4.49 -7.33 -12.45
CA ASN A 4 -5.62 -7.13 -11.55
C ASN A 4 -5.44 -5.81 -10.80
N LYS A 5 -6.53 -5.19 -10.37
CA LYS A 5 -6.46 -4.00 -9.52
C LYS A 5 -6.43 -4.42 -8.06
N ILE A 6 -5.68 -3.66 -7.25
CA ILE A 6 -5.59 -3.84 -5.80
C ILE A 6 -6.06 -2.56 -5.12
N VAL A 7 -6.97 -2.67 -4.15
CA VAL A 7 -7.44 -1.54 -3.35
C VAL A 7 -7.15 -1.83 -1.89
N ALA A 8 -6.13 -1.17 -1.35
CA ALA A 8 -5.69 -1.33 0.03
C ALA A 8 -6.14 -0.14 0.89
N GLY A 9 -6.84 -0.39 1.99
CA GLY A 9 -7.34 0.60 2.92
C GLY A 9 -6.41 0.81 4.11
N ASN A 10 -5.61 1.87 4.12
CA ASN A 10 -4.79 2.26 5.25
C ASN A 10 -5.61 3.07 6.25
N TRP A 11 -6.02 2.44 7.35
CA TRP A 11 -6.81 3.10 8.40
C TRP A 11 -6.02 4.10 9.24
N LYS A 12 -4.68 4.03 9.15
CA LYS A 12 -3.77 4.85 9.95
C LYS A 12 -4.04 4.66 11.45
N MET A 13 -3.85 5.70 12.27
CA MET A 13 -4.09 5.68 13.72
C MET A 13 -5.51 6.20 14.02
N ASN A 14 -6.51 5.43 13.65
CA ASN A 14 -7.93 5.78 13.84
C ASN A 14 -8.70 4.59 14.40
N LEU A 15 -9.88 4.86 14.91
CA LEU A 15 -10.87 3.94 15.46
C LEU A 15 -10.47 3.36 16.83
N ASP A 16 -11.44 3.08 17.64
CA ASP A 16 -11.31 2.18 18.78
C ASP A 16 -11.74 0.76 18.39
N PHE A 17 -11.76 -0.17 19.33
CA PHE A 17 -12.05 -1.58 19.05
C PHE A 17 -13.46 -1.81 18.52
N GLU A 18 -14.47 -1.15 19.14
CA GLU A 18 -15.88 -1.31 18.74
C GLU A 18 -16.14 -0.67 17.38
N GLU A 19 -15.53 0.49 17.12
CA GLU A 19 -15.60 1.16 15.81
C GLU A 19 -14.91 0.33 14.71
N ALA A 20 -13.77 -0.29 15.01
CA ALA A 20 -13.05 -1.15 14.07
C ALA A 20 -13.85 -2.40 13.72
N GLN A 21 -14.43 -3.07 14.72
CA GLN A 21 -15.32 -4.22 14.51
C GLN A 21 -16.51 -3.85 13.64
N THR A 22 -17.20 -2.76 13.97
CA THR A 22 -18.34 -2.27 13.19
C THR A 22 -17.97 -2.00 11.73
N LEU A 23 -16.80 -1.37 11.49
CA LEU A 23 -16.33 -1.07 10.14
C LEU A 23 -16.05 -2.35 9.34
N ILE A 24 -15.47 -3.39 9.97
CA ILE A 24 -15.23 -4.68 9.34
C ILE A 24 -16.57 -5.33 8.95
N GLU A 25 -17.50 -5.46 9.90
CA GLU A 25 -18.83 -6.06 9.68
C GLU A 25 -19.61 -5.34 8.56
N ASP A 26 -19.62 -4.00 8.56
CA ASP A 26 -20.27 -3.20 7.53
C ASP A 26 -19.63 -3.41 6.15
N LEU A 27 -18.29 -3.43 6.10
CA LEU A 27 -17.55 -3.65 4.86
C LEU A 27 -17.81 -5.04 4.29
N GLU A 28 -17.76 -6.07 5.11
CA GLU A 28 -18.08 -7.46 4.71
C GLU A 28 -19.46 -7.57 4.08
N ASN A 29 -20.47 -7.01 4.71
CA ASN A 29 -21.83 -7.06 4.20
C ASN A 29 -21.94 -6.41 2.82
N ILE A 30 -21.23 -5.29 2.60
CA ILE A 30 -21.22 -4.60 1.31
C ILE A 30 -20.42 -5.38 0.27
N LEU A 31 -19.25 -5.92 0.64
CA LEU A 31 -18.41 -6.68 -0.29
C LEU A 31 -19.09 -8.00 -0.72
N ASP A 32 -19.77 -8.67 0.20
CA ASP A 32 -20.55 -9.89 -0.11
C ASP A 32 -21.68 -9.61 -1.10
N GLU A 33 -22.38 -8.47 -0.96
CA GLU A 33 -23.41 -8.05 -1.92
C GLU A 33 -22.84 -7.66 -3.28
N LYS A 34 -21.72 -6.90 -3.29
CA LYS A 34 -21.21 -6.26 -4.50
C LYS A 34 -20.18 -7.08 -5.26
N GLN A 35 -19.45 -7.96 -4.58
CA GLN A 35 -18.43 -8.86 -5.12
C GLN A 35 -17.50 -8.16 -6.15
N PRO A 36 -16.74 -7.13 -5.75
CA PRO A 36 -15.83 -6.44 -6.65
C PRO A 36 -14.78 -7.42 -7.20
N SER A 37 -14.37 -7.25 -8.44
CA SER A 37 -13.36 -8.12 -9.08
C SER A 37 -11.91 -7.71 -8.77
N CYS A 38 -11.71 -6.61 -8.05
CA CYS A 38 -10.39 -6.22 -7.57
C CYS A 38 -10.04 -6.97 -6.28
N GLU A 39 -8.76 -7.04 -6.00
CA GLU A 39 -8.26 -7.50 -4.70
C GLU A 39 -8.47 -6.41 -3.67
N VAL A 40 -9.06 -6.76 -2.53
CA VAL A 40 -9.38 -5.85 -1.44
C VAL A 40 -8.48 -6.16 -0.25
N ILE A 41 -7.81 -5.15 0.29
CA ILE A 41 -6.94 -5.28 1.46
C ILE A 41 -7.37 -4.25 2.50
N ILE A 42 -7.44 -4.62 3.78
CA ILE A 42 -7.59 -3.66 4.87
C ILE A 42 -6.35 -3.65 5.75
N CYS A 43 -5.88 -2.46 6.13
CA CYS A 43 -4.70 -2.31 6.97
C CYS A 43 -5.07 -1.55 8.26
N PRO A 44 -5.67 -2.25 9.26
CA PRO A 44 -6.01 -1.66 10.55
C PRO A 44 -4.76 -1.42 11.42
N PRO A 45 -4.87 -0.63 12.51
CA PRO A 45 -3.86 -0.59 13.56
C PRO A 45 -3.55 -1.95 14.17
N PHE A 46 -2.33 -2.16 14.67
CA PHE A 46 -1.88 -3.42 15.26
C PHE A 46 -2.87 -4.07 16.28
N PRO A 47 -3.55 -3.31 17.17
CA PRO A 47 -4.50 -3.89 18.14
C PRO A 47 -5.68 -4.63 17.52
N TYR A 48 -5.97 -4.39 16.24
CA TYR A 48 -7.16 -4.94 15.56
C TYR A 48 -6.80 -5.96 14.46
N LEU A 49 -5.50 -6.30 14.32
CA LEU A 49 -5.07 -7.24 13.28
C LEU A 49 -5.65 -8.65 13.47
N GLU A 50 -5.59 -9.19 14.69
CA GLU A 50 -6.13 -10.53 14.98
C GLU A 50 -7.64 -10.58 14.72
N LEU A 51 -8.40 -9.57 15.16
CA LEU A 51 -9.82 -9.44 14.83
C LEU A 51 -10.04 -9.45 13.30
N ALA A 52 -9.29 -8.64 12.56
CA ALA A 52 -9.47 -8.54 11.11
C ALA A 52 -9.07 -9.83 10.36
N THR A 53 -8.03 -10.54 10.83
CA THR A 53 -7.61 -11.80 10.20
C THR A 53 -8.55 -12.95 10.51
N ASP A 54 -9.16 -12.98 11.69
CA ASP A 54 -10.19 -13.98 12.04
C ASP A 54 -11.42 -13.82 11.13
N GLU A 55 -11.92 -12.59 10.96
CA GLU A 55 -13.06 -12.30 10.06
C GLU A 55 -12.70 -12.59 8.59
N ALA A 56 -11.50 -12.18 8.12
CA ALA A 56 -11.04 -12.48 6.76
C ALA A 56 -10.99 -13.98 6.47
N ALA A 57 -10.58 -14.81 7.44
CA ALA A 57 -10.50 -16.25 7.31
C ALA A 57 -11.90 -16.93 7.23
N GLU A 58 -12.92 -16.30 7.80
CA GLU A 58 -14.29 -16.84 7.77
C GLU A 58 -15.00 -16.58 6.43
N ARG A 59 -14.77 -15.43 5.79
CA ARG A 59 -15.56 -14.98 4.64
C ARG A 59 -14.77 -14.82 3.34
N GLU A 60 -13.45 -14.76 3.38
CA GLU A 60 -12.55 -14.63 2.22
C GLU A 60 -12.88 -13.43 1.29
N LEU A 61 -13.39 -12.32 1.86
CA LEU A 61 -13.82 -11.13 1.10
C LEU A 61 -12.73 -10.08 0.96
N PHE A 62 -11.73 -10.12 1.82
CA PHE A 62 -10.58 -9.22 1.82
C PHE A 62 -9.36 -9.88 2.47
N GLU A 63 -8.20 -9.32 2.20
CA GLU A 63 -6.95 -9.65 2.87
C GLU A 63 -6.60 -8.61 3.94
N VAL A 64 -5.73 -9.00 4.88
CA VAL A 64 -5.32 -8.13 5.98
C VAL A 64 -3.85 -7.76 5.88
N GLY A 65 -3.59 -6.44 5.92
CA GLY A 65 -2.26 -5.87 5.92
C GLY A 65 -1.92 -5.19 7.24
N ALA A 66 -0.64 -5.22 7.62
CA ALA A 66 -0.13 -4.41 8.71
C ALA A 66 0.29 -3.02 8.22
N GLN A 67 0.25 -2.01 9.11
CA GLN A 67 0.68 -0.64 8.78
C GLN A 67 2.19 -0.42 8.90
N ASN A 68 2.92 -1.37 9.47
CA ASN A 68 4.36 -1.34 9.68
C ASN A 68 4.87 -2.71 10.12
N VAL A 69 6.19 -2.91 10.04
CA VAL A 69 6.90 -4.07 10.56
C VAL A 69 8.26 -3.63 11.12
N SER A 70 8.81 -4.39 12.04
CA SER A 70 10.16 -4.18 12.56
C SER A 70 11.24 -4.53 11.54
N ALA A 71 12.37 -3.82 11.58
CA ALA A 71 13.57 -4.17 10.82
C ALA A 71 14.36 -5.35 11.43
N TRP A 72 13.97 -5.80 12.60
CA TRP A 72 14.62 -6.86 13.36
C TRP A 72 13.69 -8.07 13.53
N GLU A 73 14.28 -9.25 13.50
CA GLU A 73 13.55 -10.51 13.61
C GLU A 73 12.96 -10.73 15.01
N SER A 74 13.71 -10.39 16.05
CA SER A 74 13.31 -10.54 17.46
C SER A 74 14.30 -9.83 18.37
N GLY A 75 13.99 -9.72 19.66
CA GLY A 75 14.95 -9.28 20.68
C GLY A 75 14.50 -8.09 21.51
N ALA A 76 15.47 -7.33 22.03
CA ALA A 76 15.23 -6.21 22.95
C ALA A 76 14.84 -4.93 22.21
N TYR A 77 13.70 -4.93 21.55
CA TYR A 77 13.13 -3.82 20.78
C TYR A 77 11.72 -3.54 21.27
N THR A 78 11.61 -3.06 22.49
CA THR A 78 10.33 -2.83 23.18
C THR A 78 9.40 -1.94 22.34
N GLY A 79 8.19 -2.45 22.03
CA GLY A 79 7.19 -1.73 21.24
C GLY A 79 7.19 -2.08 19.73
N GLU A 80 8.22 -2.77 19.23
CA GLU A 80 8.26 -3.22 17.84
C GLU A 80 7.46 -4.52 17.64
N VAL A 81 6.92 -4.67 16.42
CA VAL A 81 6.21 -5.87 15.97
C VAL A 81 7.00 -6.53 14.85
N ALA A 82 7.50 -7.74 15.10
CA ALA A 82 8.29 -8.49 14.13
C ALA A 82 7.42 -9.13 13.04
N ALA A 83 7.98 -9.36 11.83
CA ALA A 83 7.28 -10.04 10.75
C ALA A 83 6.73 -11.41 11.16
N LYS A 84 7.50 -12.20 11.93
CA LYS A 84 7.04 -13.47 12.48
C LYS A 84 5.77 -13.37 13.34
N MET A 85 5.59 -12.25 14.06
CA MET A 85 4.37 -12.04 14.86
C MET A 85 3.17 -11.77 13.95
N LEU A 86 3.37 -11.02 12.87
CA LEU A 86 2.34 -10.73 11.87
C LEU A 86 1.92 -11.98 11.10
N ASP A 87 2.89 -12.77 10.63
CA ASP A 87 2.68 -14.06 9.98
C ASP A 87 1.87 -15.01 10.87
N SER A 88 2.20 -15.09 12.17
CA SER A 88 1.54 -16.01 13.12
C SER A 88 0.05 -15.74 13.34
N ILE A 89 -0.45 -14.57 12.95
CA ILE A 89 -1.87 -14.20 13.01
C ILE A 89 -2.49 -14.04 11.62
N GLY A 90 -1.81 -14.49 10.55
CA GLY A 90 -2.39 -14.52 9.20
C GLY A 90 -2.35 -13.19 8.43
N VAL A 91 -1.48 -12.25 8.80
CA VAL A 91 -1.29 -11.01 8.03
C VAL A 91 -0.57 -11.31 6.72
N SER A 92 -1.17 -10.97 5.57
CA SER A 92 -0.67 -11.30 4.24
C SER A 92 0.23 -10.22 3.63
N CYS A 93 0.09 -8.96 4.03
CA CYS A 93 0.88 -7.87 3.48
C CYS A 93 1.24 -6.82 4.53
N CYS A 94 2.15 -5.89 4.20
CA CYS A 94 2.60 -4.86 5.13
C CYS A 94 2.97 -3.57 4.42
N ILE A 95 2.41 -2.44 4.85
CA ILE A 95 2.82 -1.10 4.41
C ILE A 95 4.20 -0.80 4.99
N ILE A 96 5.16 -0.48 4.12
CA ILE A 96 6.54 -0.18 4.50
C ILE A 96 6.95 1.18 3.92
N GLY A 97 7.45 2.09 4.76
CA GLY A 97 7.97 3.38 4.32
C GLY A 97 6.92 4.41 3.98
N HIS A 98 5.68 4.28 4.50
CA HIS A 98 4.67 5.32 4.36
C HIS A 98 5.24 6.70 4.70
N SER A 99 4.84 7.74 3.97
CA SER A 99 5.37 9.09 4.10
C SER A 99 5.31 9.65 5.53
N GLU A 100 4.27 9.29 6.30
CA GLU A 100 4.16 9.66 7.71
C GLU A 100 5.29 9.02 8.54
N ARG A 101 5.68 7.78 8.27
CA ARG A 101 6.76 7.11 8.99
C ARG A 101 8.14 7.66 8.63
N ARG A 102 8.36 7.99 7.37
CA ARG A 102 9.57 8.70 6.93
C ARG A 102 9.70 10.04 7.64
N LYS A 103 8.59 10.80 7.72
CA LYS A 103 8.55 12.16 8.27
C LYS A 103 8.61 12.20 9.80
N TYR A 104 7.80 11.40 10.49
CA TYR A 104 7.61 11.53 11.94
C TYR A 104 8.48 10.57 12.75
N PHE A 105 8.88 9.45 12.16
CA PHE A 105 9.68 8.41 12.81
C PHE A 105 11.10 8.28 12.25
N GLY A 106 11.46 9.11 11.26
CA GLY A 106 12.82 9.17 10.72
C GLY A 106 13.28 7.92 9.99
N GLU A 107 12.34 7.14 9.41
CA GLU A 107 12.67 5.94 8.65
C GLU A 107 13.40 6.31 7.35
N ASP A 108 14.64 5.89 7.23
CA ASP A 108 15.46 6.03 6.04
C ASP A 108 15.36 4.81 5.11
N ASN A 109 15.84 4.94 3.87
CA ASN A 109 15.76 3.87 2.89
C ASN A 109 16.51 2.60 3.30
N LYS A 110 17.59 2.72 4.08
CA LYS A 110 18.34 1.57 4.59
C LYS A 110 17.53 0.77 5.62
N THR A 111 16.87 1.47 6.54
CA THR A 111 15.96 0.84 7.51
C THR A 111 14.78 0.19 6.80
N LEU A 112 14.26 0.84 5.76
CA LEU A 112 13.12 0.32 4.99
C LEU A 112 13.50 -0.91 4.16
N ALA A 113 14.70 -0.95 3.58
CA ALA A 113 15.23 -2.16 2.91
C ALA A 113 15.31 -3.34 3.87
N ALA A 114 15.75 -3.11 5.12
CA ALA A 114 15.78 -4.17 6.14
C ALA A 114 14.36 -4.65 6.51
N LYS A 115 13.37 -3.76 6.57
CA LYS A 115 11.96 -4.12 6.80
C LYS A 115 11.38 -4.95 5.65
N VAL A 116 11.68 -4.59 4.40
CA VAL A 116 11.29 -5.37 3.21
C VAL A 116 11.82 -6.79 3.32
N ASN A 117 13.11 -6.97 3.65
CA ASN A 117 13.71 -8.28 3.83
C ASN A 117 13.04 -9.09 4.95
N GLN A 118 12.65 -8.42 6.06
CA GLN A 118 11.93 -9.10 7.14
C GLN A 118 10.53 -9.54 6.72
N ALA A 119 9.79 -8.73 5.97
CA ALA A 119 8.48 -9.09 5.47
C ALA A 119 8.56 -10.28 4.50
N LEU A 120 9.41 -10.21 3.47
CA LEU A 120 9.58 -11.25 2.46
C LEU A 120 10.06 -12.59 3.07
N LYS A 121 10.90 -12.55 4.12
CA LYS A 121 11.33 -13.75 4.83
C LYS A 121 10.18 -14.58 5.42
N TYR A 122 9.06 -13.94 5.73
CA TYR A 122 7.85 -14.55 6.29
C TYR A 122 6.68 -14.53 5.31
N GLU A 123 6.96 -14.44 4.00
CA GLU A 123 5.96 -14.46 2.92
C GLU A 123 4.91 -13.35 3.03
N ILE A 124 5.22 -12.27 3.78
CA ILE A 124 4.38 -11.08 3.88
C ILE A 124 4.72 -10.14 2.73
N VAL A 125 3.74 -9.83 1.88
CA VAL A 125 3.92 -8.95 0.71
C VAL A 125 4.17 -7.50 1.13
N PRO A 126 5.35 -6.90 0.83
CA PRO A 126 5.60 -5.50 1.12
C PRO A 126 4.78 -4.59 0.21
N ILE A 127 4.04 -3.63 0.77
CA ILE A 127 3.50 -2.46 0.06
C ILE A 127 4.49 -1.31 0.31
N PHE A 128 5.50 -1.19 -0.57
CA PHE A 128 6.60 -0.26 -0.38
C PHE A 128 6.24 1.15 -0.87
N CYS A 129 6.20 2.12 0.04
CA CYS A 129 5.79 3.48 -0.24
C CYS A 129 6.96 4.36 -0.68
N VAL A 130 6.77 5.07 -1.79
CA VAL A 130 7.69 6.06 -2.33
C VAL A 130 6.93 7.33 -2.69
N GLY A 131 7.59 8.48 -2.61
CA GLY A 131 6.95 9.74 -2.98
C GLY A 131 7.77 10.96 -2.59
N GLU A 132 7.40 12.09 -3.18
CA GLU A 132 8.08 13.38 -3.03
C GLU A 132 7.22 14.40 -2.27
N VAL A 133 7.88 15.32 -1.58
CA VAL A 133 7.26 16.51 -0.97
C VAL A 133 7.09 17.63 -1.99
N LEU A 134 6.32 18.68 -1.64
CA LEU A 134 6.00 19.78 -2.55
C LEU A 134 7.23 20.49 -3.05
N GLU A 135 8.18 20.77 -2.17
CA GLU A 135 9.43 21.46 -2.49
C GLU A 135 10.28 20.71 -3.52
N GLU A 136 10.28 19.38 -3.44
CA GLU A 136 10.98 18.52 -4.41
C GLU A 136 10.25 18.51 -5.76
N ARG A 137 8.91 18.50 -5.76
CA ARG A 137 8.09 18.59 -6.97
C ARG A 137 8.28 19.92 -7.67
N GLU A 138 8.22 21.04 -6.95
CA GLU A 138 8.40 22.39 -7.49
C GLU A 138 9.82 22.62 -8.02
N ALA A 139 10.81 21.96 -7.41
CA ALA A 139 12.21 21.99 -7.87
C ALA A 139 12.48 21.04 -9.05
N ASN A 140 11.46 20.31 -9.56
CA ASN A 140 11.60 19.26 -10.59
C ASN A 140 12.58 18.14 -10.20
N LYS A 141 12.67 17.82 -8.91
CA LYS A 141 13.53 16.76 -8.35
C LYS A 141 12.77 15.49 -7.97
N HIS A 142 11.46 15.44 -8.20
CA HIS A 142 10.61 14.32 -7.79
C HIS A 142 11.07 12.99 -8.38
N PHE A 143 11.51 12.94 -9.64
CA PHE A 143 12.03 11.72 -10.24
C PHE A 143 13.34 11.25 -9.59
N ASP A 144 14.23 12.15 -9.24
CA ASP A 144 15.49 11.81 -8.57
C ASP A 144 15.23 11.24 -7.18
N VAL A 145 14.28 11.86 -6.44
CA VAL A 145 13.86 11.39 -5.11
C VAL A 145 13.24 10.00 -5.18
N ILE A 146 12.29 9.79 -6.09
CA ILE A 146 11.62 8.50 -6.26
C ILE A 146 12.60 7.43 -6.73
N ARG A 147 13.48 7.73 -7.71
CA ARG A 147 14.54 6.82 -8.13
C ARG A 147 15.37 6.37 -6.94
N LYS A 148 15.86 7.32 -6.15
CA LYS A 148 16.68 7.02 -4.96
C LYS A 148 15.93 6.12 -3.96
N GLN A 149 14.66 6.40 -3.70
CA GLN A 149 13.84 5.60 -2.77
C GLN A 149 13.65 4.16 -3.28
N VAL A 150 13.36 3.99 -4.57
CA VAL A 150 13.21 2.67 -5.21
C VAL A 150 14.54 1.92 -5.22
N GLU A 151 15.63 2.55 -5.68
CA GLU A 151 16.94 1.90 -5.78
C GLU A 151 17.49 1.47 -4.41
N GLU A 152 17.48 2.39 -3.43
CA GLU A 152 18.01 2.10 -2.09
C GLU A 152 17.10 1.17 -1.27
N GLY A 153 15.78 1.18 -1.54
CA GLY A 153 14.81 0.39 -0.81
C GLY A 153 14.56 -1.02 -1.37
N LEU A 154 14.70 -1.20 -2.69
CA LEU A 154 14.26 -2.43 -3.36
C LEU A 154 15.31 -3.09 -4.26
N PHE A 155 16.29 -2.35 -4.85
CA PHE A 155 17.17 -2.94 -5.88
C PHE A 155 18.28 -3.86 -5.34
N HIS A 156 18.26 -4.14 -4.04
CA HIS A 156 19.05 -5.21 -3.43
C HIS A 156 18.37 -6.59 -3.53
N LEU A 157 17.09 -6.63 -3.89
CA LEU A 157 16.31 -7.85 -4.05
C LEU A 157 16.70 -8.57 -5.34
N ASP A 158 16.56 -9.89 -5.36
CA ASP A 158 16.63 -10.67 -6.59
C ASP A 158 15.29 -10.68 -7.35
N ASP A 159 15.26 -11.37 -8.50
CA ASP A 159 14.09 -11.41 -9.39
C ASP A 159 12.87 -12.07 -8.70
N ALA A 160 13.10 -13.12 -7.91
CA ALA A 160 12.02 -13.85 -7.23
C ALA A 160 11.41 -13.02 -6.08
N ASP A 161 12.24 -12.28 -5.37
CA ASP A 161 11.81 -11.45 -4.25
C ASP A 161 11.04 -10.20 -4.74
N ILE A 162 11.54 -9.52 -5.79
CA ILE A 162 10.87 -8.30 -6.29
C ILE A 162 9.50 -8.57 -6.89
N GLU A 163 9.24 -9.74 -7.45
CA GLU A 163 7.92 -10.14 -7.96
C GLU A 163 6.84 -10.16 -6.87
N ASN A 164 7.24 -10.30 -5.59
CA ASN A 164 6.36 -10.30 -4.43
C ASN A 164 6.24 -8.91 -3.78
N VAL A 165 6.63 -7.83 -4.45
CA VAL A 165 6.54 -6.47 -3.91
C VAL A 165 5.46 -5.68 -4.63
N ILE A 166 4.63 -4.98 -3.87
CA ILE A 166 3.74 -3.93 -4.37
C ILE A 166 4.41 -2.58 -4.08
N ILE A 167 4.40 -1.66 -5.05
CA ILE A 167 4.90 -0.29 -4.85
C ILE A 167 3.71 0.65 -4.71
N ALA A 168 3.74 1.57 -3.75
CA ALA A 168 2.72 2.61 -3.60
C ALA A 168 3.36 3.99 -3.82
N TYR A 169 2.86 4.74 -4.81
CA TYR A 169 3.29 6.11 -5.04
C TYR A 169 2.43 7.09 -4.24
N GLU A 170 3.08 7.83 -3.37
CA GLU A 170 2.48 8.86 -2.53
C GLU A 170 2.92 10.25 -3.02
N PRO A 171 2.06 11.02 -3.73
CA PRO A 171 2.28 12.45 -3.90
C PRO A 171 2.08 13.13 -2.53
N VAL A 172 3.15 13.23 -1.71
CA VAL A 172 3.05 13.65 -0.29
C VAL A 172 2.42 15.05 -0.17
N TRP A 173 2.64 15.91 -1.16
CA TRP A 173 2.04 17.24 -1.27
C TRP A 173 0.51 17.22 -1.47
N ALA A 174 -0.06 16.07 -1.83
CA ALA A 174 -1.50 15.89 -2.02
C ALA A 174 -2.17 15.09 -0.91
N ILE A 175 -1.42 14.61 0.11
CA ILE A 175 -1.97 13.83 1.21
C ILE A 175 -2.46 14.75 2.32
N GLY A 176 -3.78 14.70 2.64
CA GLY A 176 -4.38 15.47 3.73
C GLY A 176 -4.41 16.98 3.51
N THR A 177 -4.08 17.48 2.31
CA THR A 177 -4.02 18.92 1.99
C THR A 177 -5.26 19.44 1.27
N GLY A 178 -6.17 18.56 0.88
CA GLY A 178 -7.29 18.87 -0.01
C GLY A 178 -6.89 19.01 -1.50
N LYS A 179 -5.61 18.90 -1.83
CA LYS A 179 -5.13 18.80 -3.22
C LYS A 179 -5.14 17.34 -3.66
N THR A 180 -5.30 17.11 -4.95
CA THR A 180 -5.18 15.78 -5.58
C THR A 180 -4.23 15.89 -6.78
N ALA A 181 -3.43 14.86 -7.01
CA ALA A 181 -2.72 14.76 -8.27
C ALA A 181 -3.74 14.51 -9.40
N THR A 182 -3.50 15.08 -10.56
CA THR A 182 -4.31 14.76 -11.75
C THR A 182 -4.01 13.33 -12.20
N PRO A 183 -4.94 12.65 -12.92
CA PRO A 183 -4.65 11.33 -13.49
C PRO A 183 -3.38 11.32 -14.34
N ALA A 184 -3.11 12.37 -15.11
CA ALA A 184 -1.89 12.49 -15.90
C ALA A 184 -0.63 12.58 -15.05
N GLN A 185 -0.66 13.31 -13.92
CA GLN A 185 0.47 13.37 -12.99
C GLN A 185 0.72 12.03 -12.28
N ALA A 186 -0.37 11.32 -11.91
CA ALA A 186 -0.25 9.98 -11.36
C ALA A 186 0.37 9.02 -12.39
N GLN A 187 -0.16 9.01 -13.62
CA GLN A 187 0.34 8.19 -14.72
C GLN A 187 1.84 8.45 -15.02
N GLU A 188 2.25 9.71 -15.07
CA GLU A 188 3.64 10.10 -15.32
C GLU A 188 4.61 9.43 -14.33
N VAL A 189 4.28 9.49 -13.04
CA VAL A 189 5.14 8.92 -12.00
C VAL A 189 5.06 7.40 -11.94
N HIS A 190 3.86 6.83 -12.11
CA HIS A 190 3.69 5.37 -12.18
C HIS A 190 4.46 4.75 -13.35
N ALA A 191 4.38 5.38 -14.54
CA ALA A 191 5.18 4.95 -15.70
C ALA A 191 6.69 5.07 -15.43
N PHE A 192 7.12 6.12 -14.76
CA PHE A 192 8.52 6.29 -14.37
C PHE A 192 8.97 5.17 -13.40
N ILE A 193 8.21 4.87 -12.36
CA ILE A 193 8.52 3.79 -11.40
C ILE A 193 8.60 2.44 -12.13
N ARG A 194 7.63 2.13 -13.01
CA ARG A 194 7.66 0.90 -13.83
C ARG A 194 8.86 0.87 -14.74
N GLY A 195 9.26 2.01 -15.29
CA GLY A 195 10.49 2.17 -16.08
C GLY A 195 11.76 1.82 -15.31
N LEU A 196 11.83 2.21 -14.02
CA LEU A 196 12.95 1.85 -13.16
C LEU A 196 13.04 0.35 -12.90
N VAL A 197 11.89 -0.30 -12.63
CA VAL A 197 11.82 -1.76 -12.46
C VAL A 197 12.22 -2.47 -13.76
N LYS A 198 11.75 -1.98 -14.91
CA LYS A 198 12.14 -2.50 -16.22
C LYS A 198 13.65 -2.37 -16.49
N GLU A 199 14.24 -1.23 -16.17
CA GLU A 199 15.67 -0.97 -16.32
C GLU A 199 16.51 -1.97 -15.50
N LYS A 200 16.06 -2.34 -14.30
CA LYS A 200 16.78 -3.23 -13.38
C LYS A 200 16.50 -4.71 -13.62
N TYR A 201 15.22 -5.09 -13.81
CA TYR A 201 14.74 -6.49 -13.77
C TYR A 201 14.16 -6.98 -15.09
N GLY A 202 14.04 -6.11 -16.09
CA GLY A 202 13.50 -6.48 -17.41
C GLY A 202 12.00 -6.28 -17.56
N ASP A 203 11.51 -6.53 -18.78
CA ASP A 203 10.11 -6.29 -19.17
C ASP A 203 9.12 -7.22 -18.47
N ASP A 204 9.48 -8.48 -18.28
CA ASP A 204 8.57 -9.49 -17.74
C ASP A 204 8.15 -9.12 -16.30
N ILE A 205 9.10 -8.85 -15.43
CA ILE A 205 8.85 -8.42 -14.04
C ILE A 205 8.15 -7.06 -14.02
N ALA A 206 8.64 -6.08 -14.77
CA ALA A 206 8.03 -4.74 -14.81
C ALA A 206 6.58 -4.76 -15.29
N SER A 207 6.20 -5.70 -16.13
CA SER A 207 4.83 -5.86 -16.63
C SER A 207 3.88 -6.48 -15.62
N GLN A 208 4.40 -7.15 -14.58
CA GLN A 208 3.62 -7.86 -13.56
C GLN A 208 3.52 -7.11 -12.24
N ILE A 209 4.57 -6.35 -11.85
CA ILE A 209 4.58 -5.62 -10.58
C ILE A 209 3.41 -4.64 -10.47
N HIS A 210 2.75 -4.61 -9.32
CA HIS A 210 1.66 -3.69 -9.04
C HIS A 210 2.17 -2.35 -8.49
N ILE A 211 1.63 -1.26 -9.04
CA ILE A 211 1.95 0.10 -8.59
C ILE A 211 0.65 0.81 -8.22
N LEU A 212 0.45 1.07 -6.92
CA LEU A 212 -0.75 1.68 -6.37
C LEU A 212 -0.61 3.20 -6.25
N TYR A 213 -1.70 3.90 -6.45
CA TYR A 213 -1.77 5.34 -6.18
C TYR A 213 -2.10 5.59 -4.71
N GLY A 214 -1.19 6.22 -3.97
CA GLY A 214 -1.29 6.52 -2.53
C GLY A 214 -1.67 7.97 -2.21
N GLY A 215 -2.09 8.77 -3.19
CA GLY A 215 -2.60 10.12 -2.96
C GLY A 215 -4.08 10.12 -2.57
N SER A 216 -4.67 11.34 -2.50
CA SER A 216 -6.09 11.49 -2.18
C SER A 216 -6.97 10.83 -3.26
N CYS A 217 -7.61 9.73 -2.90
CA CYS A 217 -8.53 8.97 -3.74
C CYS A 217 -9.87 8.81 -3.02
N ASN A 218 -10.96 8.92 -3.78
CA ASN A 218 -12.34 8.75 -3.32
C ASN A 218 -13.20 8.24 -4.49
N ALA A 219 -14.46 7.90 -4.23
CA ALA A 219 -15.38 7.36 -5.24
C ALA A 219 -15.57 8.24 -6.50
N LYS A 220 -15.29 9.56 -6.41
CA LYS A 220 -15.48 10.48 -7.54
C LYS A 220 -14.31 10.50 -8.52
N ASN A 221 -13.08 10.28 -8.03
CA ASN A 221 -11.87 10.33 -8.87
C ASN A 221 -11.21 8.97 -9.10
N ALA A 222 -11.61 7.93 -8.38
CA ALA A 222 -11.05 6.59 -8.48
C ALA A 222 -11.08 6.03 -9.92
N SER A 223 -12.22 6.14 -10.60
CA SER A 223 -12.38 5.64 -11.98
C SER A 223 -11.37 6.24 -12.96
N GLU A 224 -11.17 7.57 -12.91
CA GLU A 224 -10.21 8.25 -13.80
C GLU A 224 -8.76 7.92 -13.48
N LEU A 225 -8.43 7.78 -12.18
CA LEU A 225 -7.10 7.37 -11.72
C LEU A 225 -6.79 5.93 -12.15
N PHE A 226 -7.71 5.00 -11.89
CA PHE A 226 -7.51 3.58 -12.16
C PHE A 226 -7.62 3.20 -13.65
N ALA A 227 -8.17 4.10 -14.48
CA ALA A 227 -8.14 3.96 -15.93
C ALA A 227 -6.75 4.20 -16.54
N GLN A 228 -5.80 4.77 -15.78
CA GLN A 228 -4.45 5.02 -16.28
C GLN A 228 -3.68 3.69 -16.45
N PRO A 229 -2.89 3.55 -17.54
CA PRO A 229 -2.23 2.28 -17.89
C PRO A 229 -1.30 1.69 -16.84
N ASP A 230 -0.64 2.54 -16.06
CA ASP A 230 0.34 2.12 -15.07
C ASP A 230 -0.15 2.22 -13.62
N VAL A 231 -1.39 2.66 -13.40
CA VAL A 231 -2.03 2.71 -12.08
C VAL A 231 -2.80 1.40 -11.84
N ASP A 232 -2.31 0.56 -10.94
CA ASP A 232 -2.86 -0.77 -10.68
C ASP A 232 -3.82 -0.82 -9.47
N GLY A 233 -4.34 0.32 -9.06
CA GLY A 233 -5.26 0.47 -7.94
C GLY A 233 -4.83 1.57 -6.98
N GLY A 234 -5.17 1.44 -5.69
CA GLY A 234 -4.90 2.50 -4.73
C GLY A 234 -4.59 2.04 -3.32
N LEU A 235 -3.74 2.82 -2.64
CA LEU A 235 -3.56 2.77 -1.19
C LEU A 235 -4.38 3.92 -0.58
N ILE A 236 -5.53 3.59 -0.01
CA ILE A 236 -6.60 4.51 0.34
C ILE A 236 -6.51 4.88 1.82
N GLY A 237 -6.41 6.18 2.13
CA GLY A 237 -6.42 6.68 3.51
C GLY A 237 -7.85 6.92 4.02
N GLY A 238 -8.23 8.16 4.29
CA GLY A 238 -9.47 8.54 4.97
C GLY A 238 -10.77 7.95 4.42
N ALA A 239 -10.88 7.71 3.12
CA ALA A 239 -12.05 7.06 2.53
C ALA A 239 -12.18 5.57 2.94
N SER A 240 -11.12 4.92 3.40
CA SER A 240 -11.17 3.54 3.90
C SER A 240 -11.75 3.41 5.32
N LEU A 241 -12.01 4.53 5.99
CA LEU A 241 -12.66 4.58 7.31
C LEU A 241 -14.19 4.59 7.23
N LYS A 242 -14.75 4.44 6.03
CA LYS A 242 -16.19 4.32 5.78
C LYS A 242 -16.43 3.19 4.80
N ALA A 243 -17.16 2.17 5.21
CA ALA A 243 -17.39 0.96 4.43
C ALA A 243 -17.97 1.26 3.04
N GLU A 244 -18.98 2.12 2.95
CA GLU A 244 -19.63 2.51 1.68
C GLU A 244 -18.67 3.24 0.73
N ASP A 245 -17.88 4.21 1.25
CA ASP A 245 -16.91 4.96 0.45
C ASP A 245 -15.80 4.04 -0.08
N PHE A 246 -15.29 3.14 0.77
CA PHE A 246 -14.24 2.22 0.40
C PHE A 246 -14.71 1.15 -0.59
N ALA A 247 -15.86 0.53 -0.35
CA ALA A 247 -16.47 -0.42 -1.27
C ALA A 247 -16.79 0.22 -2.63
N SER A 248 -17.24 1.50 -2.65
CA SER A 248 -17.44 2.23 -3.90
C SER A 248 -16.13 2.42 -4.69
N ILE A 249 -14.99 2.62 -4.02
CA ILE A 249 -13.68 2.68 -4.68
C ILE A 249 -13.32 1.31 -5.26
N CYS A 250 -13.57 0.21 -4.53
CA CYS A 250 -13.36 -1.16 -5.02
C CYS A 250 -14.21 -1.47 -6.27
N GLU A 251 -15.47 -1.02 -6.30
CA GLU A 251 -16.31 -1.14 -7.49
C GLU A 251 -15.76 -0.35 -8.70
N GLN A 252 -15.19 0.83 -8.49
CA GLN A 252 -14.56 1.60 -9.57
C GLN A 252 -13.29 0.92 -10.09
N ALA A 253 -12.53 0.24 -9.23
CA ALA A 253 -11.35 -0.51 -9.61
C ALA A 253 -11.68 -1.77 -10.44
N SER A 254 -12.92 -2.27 -10.32
CA SER A 254 -13.41 -3.47 -10.99
C SER A 254 -13.90 -3.25 -12.42
N LYS A 255 -13.94 -1.99 -12.88
CA LYS A 255 -14.38 -1.61 -14.23
C LYS A 255 -13.20 -1.55 -15.20
#